data_a458dcd3d97ca84357a81964aaa02010
#
_entry.id   a458dcd3d97ca84357a81964aaa02010
#
_cell.length_a   1.000
_cell.length_b   1.000
_cell.length_c   1.000
_cell.angle_alpha   90.00
_cell.angle_beta   90.00
_cell.angle_gamma   90.00
#
_symmetry.space_group_name_H-M   'P 1'
#
loop_
_entity.id
_entity.type
_entity.pdbx_description
1 polymer ?
#
loop_
_entity_poly.entity_id
_entity_poly.type
_entity_poly.pdbx_seq_one_letter_code
_entity_poly.pdbx_strand_id
1 'polypeptide(L)'
;MRTLPIAVLCFLTQMLMPQANTPCSPVTSTISAVRVTREIRLDARHPASEWAKSEAVTFCADWQGQNADPSRRTEVRILWTPATLYLRYVCRYRGLFVFEDSDPNGRRDHLWDRDVAEAFLQPDPSRPRYYKEFEVSPNGMWIDLDIFPIAPTESPKDLKSGMQRSVWLDAEHHIWTAELAVPMNALTDHFDAAAVWHANFYRVEGPREPRFYSAWQPTKTPEPSFHVPQAFGKLMFSDANTK
;
A
#
# COMPACT_ATOMS: atom_id res chain seq x y z
N MET A 1 -51.10 47.82 -17.45
CA MET A 1 -50.96 46.39 -17.22
C MET A 1 -49.46 46.04 -17.40
N ARG A 2 -48.76 45.77 -16.28
CA ARG A 2 -47.33 45.38 -16.29
C ARG A 2 -47.29 43.89 -15.97
N THR A 3 -46.80 43.10 -16.90
CA THR A 3 -46.57 41.66 -16.73
C THR A 3 -45.20 41.45 -16.09
N LEU A 4 -45.17 40.81 -14.90
CA LEU A 4 -43.93 40.32 -14.27
C LEU A 4 -43.54 38.98 -14.90
N PRO A 5 -42.24 38.72 -15.15
CA PRO A 5 -41.79 37.40 -15.54
C PRO A 5 -41.64 36.47 -14.31
N ILE A 6 -42.17 35.26 -14.44
CA ILE A 6 -42.01 34.17 -13.49
C ILE A 6 -40.62 33.55 -13.73
N ALA A 7 -39.72 33.68 -12.74
CA ALA A 7 -38.46 32.98 -12.75
C ALA A 7 -38.66 31.51 -12.29
N VAL A 8 -38.44 30.57 -13.18
CA VAL A 8 -38.45 29.14 -12.88
C VAL A 8 -37.09 28.79 -12.27
N LEU A 9 -37.06 28.50 -10.96
CA LEU A 9 -35.89 28.04 -10.25
C LEU A 9 -35.75 26.52 -10.47
N CYS A 10 -34.84 26.11 -11.35
CA CYS A 10 -34.46 24.70 -11.50
C CYS A 10 -33.58 24.25 -10.31
N PHE A 11 -34.16 23.49 -9.40
CA PHE A 11 -33.38 22.76 -8.38
C PHE A 11 -32.68 21.57 -9.06
N LEU A 12 -31.37 21.68 -9.25
CA LEU A 12 -30.52 20.53 -9.57
C LEU A 12 -30.36 19.68 -8.29
N THR A 13 -31.18 18.63 -8.20
CA THR A 13 -30.95 17.55 -7.23
C THR A 13 -29.69 16.78 -7.64
N GLN A 14 -28.58 17.02 -6.98
CA GLN A 14 -27.43 16.15 -7.06
C GLN A 14 -27.81 14.78 -6.48
N MET A 15 -28.00 13.81 -7.35
CA MET A 15 -28.10 12.40 -6.94
C MET A 15 -26.74 11.98 -6.37
N LEU A 16 -26.65 11.85 -5.04
CA LEU A 16 -25.58 11.10 -4.41
C LEU A 16 -25.66 9.65 -4.92
N MET A 17 -24.74 9.29 -5.79
CA MET A 17 -24.59 7.88 -6.17
C MET A 17 -24.14 7.11 -4.92
N PRO A 18 -24.80 5.98 -4.58
CA PRO A 18 -24.33 5.13 -3.50
C PRO A 18 -22.95 4.62 -3.88
N GLN A 19 -21.93 4.89 -3.03
CA GLN A 19 -20.62 4.27 -3.17
C GLN A 19 -20.82 2.76 -3.04
N ALA A 20 -20.50 2.02 -4.10
CA ALA A 20 -20.51 0.58 -4.07
C ALA A 20 -19.63 0.10 -2.91
N ASN A 21 -20.19 -0.68 -1.99
CA ASN A 21 -19.45 -1.34 -0.91
C ASN A 21 -18.47 -2.33 -1.56
N THR A 22 -17.24 -1.90 -1.81
CA THR A 22 -16.18 -2.80 -2.27
C THR A 22 -15.89 -3.81 -1.16
N PRO A 23 -15.89 -5.11 -1.46
CA PRO A 23 -15.65 -6.15 -0.44
C PRO A 23 -14.29 -5.94 0.25
N CYS A 24 -14.23 -6.26 1.54
CA CYS A 24 -13.00 -6.22 2.34
C CYS A 24 -12.13 -7.47 2.21
N SER A 25 -12.61 -8.47 1.50
CA SER A 25 -11.84 -9.70 1.27
C SER A 25 -11.16 -9.66 -0.09
N PRO A 26 -9.93 -10.13 -0.22
CA PRO A 26 -9.26 -10.19 -1.49
C PRO A 26 -10.01 -11.12 -2.45
N VAL A 27 -10.37 -10.62 -3.62
CA VAL A 27 -11.00 -11.41 -4.68
C VAL A 27 -9.94 -12.28 -5.39
N THR A 28 -8.67 -11.90 -5.28
CA THR A 28 -7.55 -12.57 -5.96
C THR A 28 -6.31 -12.61 -5.07
N SER A 29 -5.52 -13.68 -5.21
CA SER A 29 -4.19 -13.80 -4.64
C SER A 29 -3.08 -13.34 -5.60
N THR A 30 -3.46 -12.64 -6.67
CA THR A 30 -2.52 -12.11 -7.67
C THR A 30 -2.75 -10.61 -7.84
N ILE A 31 -1.66 -9.85 -7.90
CA ILE A 31 -1.63 -8.44 -8.27
C ILE A 31 -0.71 -8.26 -9.47
N SER A 32 -1.09 -7.35 -10.38
CA SER A 32 -0.26 -7.00 -11.54
C SER A 32 0.36 -5.62 -11.35
N ALA A 33 1.70 -5.57 -11.44
CA ALA A 33 2.41 -4.33 -11.68
C ALA A 33 2.29 -3.99 -13.18
N VAL A 34 1.77 -2.82 -13.51
CA VAL A 34 1.56 -2.39 -14.89
C VAL A 34 2.72 -1.52 -15.36
N ARG A 35 3.26 -1.85 -16.54
CA ARG A 35 4.36 -1.08 -17.12
C ARG A 35 3.96 0.33 -17.49
N VAL A 36 4.83 1.27 -17.16
CA VAL A 36 4.78 2.65 -17.65
C VAL A 36 6.04 2.97 -18.43
N THR A 37 5.94 3.91 -19.38
CA THR A 37 7.02 4.22 -20.34
C THR A 37 7.93 5.33 -19.87
N ARG A 38 7.59 6.00 -18.78
CA ARG A 38 8.35 7.09 -18.17
C ARG A 38 8.33 6.97 -16.66
N GLU A 39 9.33 7.55 -16.02
CA GLU A 39 9.36 7.65 -14.56
C GLU A 39 8.16 8.46 -14.03
N ILE A 40 7.58 7.98 -12.92
CA ILE A 40 6.47 8.64 -12.24
C ILE A 40 7.04 9.64 -11.24
N ARG A 41 6.62 10.90 -11.36
CA ARG A 41 6.83 11.87 -10.30
C ARG A 41 5.85 11.55 -9.16
N LEU A 42 6.38 11.31 -7.97
CA LEU A 42 5.56 11.04 -6.80
C LEU A 42 4.85 12.31 -6.33
N ASP A 43 3.53 12.27 -6.29
CA ASP A 43 2.68 13.31 -5.70
C ASP A 43 1.40 12.64 -5.17
N ALA A 44 1.43 12.26 -3.89
CA ALA A 44 0.31 11.53 -3.27
C ALA A 44 -0.99 12.35 -3.27
N ARG A 45 -0.91 13.69 -3.33
CA ARG A 45 -2.07 14.58 -3.40
C ARG A 45 -2.64 14.71 -4.80
N HIS A 46 -1.77 14.78 -5.82
CA HIS A 46 -2.15 14.94 -7.23
C HIS A 46 -1.52 13.81 -8.04
N PRO A 47 -2.10 12.60 -7.95
CA PRO A 47 -1.48 11.39 -8.51
C PRO A 47 -1.37 11.46 -10.03
N ALA A 48 -0.30 10.89 -10.55
CA ALA A 48 -0.12 10.72 -11.98
C ALA A 48 -1.28 9.90 -12.61
N SER A 49 -1.70 10.26 -13.82
CA SER A 49 -2.79 9.57 -14.54
C SER A 49 -2.50 8.09 -14.81
N GLU A 50 -1.23 7.71 -14.82
CA GLU A 50 -0.76 6.35 -15.03
C GLU A 50 -1.29 5.38 -13.98
N TRP A 51 -1.57 5.83 -12.77
CA TRP A 51 -2.17 5.01 -11.71
C TRP A 51 -3.52 4.42 -12.09
N ALA A 52 -4.27 5.06 -12.99
CA ALA A 52 -5.53 4.53 -13.48
C ALA A 52 -5.38 3.27 -14.34
N LYS A 53 -4.17 2.96 -14.83
CA LYS A 53 -3.89 1.74 -15.61
C LYS A 53 -3.74 0.50 -14.74
N SER A 54 -3.43 0.65 -13.46
CA SER A 54 -3.25 -0.46 -12.52
C SER A 54 -4.55 -0.76 -11.79
N GLU A 55 -4.94 -2.03 -11.75
CA GLU A 55 -6.03 -2.49 -10.91
C GLU A 55 -5.58 -2.53 -9.44
N ALA A 56 -6.45 -2.08 -8.53
CA ALA A 56 -6.16 -2.12 -7.12
C ALA A 56 -6.49 -3.49 -6.53
N VAL A 57 -5.64 -3.98 -5.65
CA VAL A 57 -6.08 -4.93 -4.63
C VAL A 57 -6.58 -4.14 -3.42
N THR A 58 -7.61 -4.67 -2.76
CA THR A 58 -8.28 -4.00 -1.65
C THR A 58 -8.42 -4.97 -0.50
N PHE A 59 -8.14 -4.51 0.72
CA PHE A 59 -8.32 -5.30 1.93
C PHE A 59 -8.72 -4.42 3.12
N CYS A 60 -9.43 -5.02 4.08
CA CYS A 60 -9.81 -4.42 5.36
C CYS A 60 -10.20 -5.49 6.40
N ALA A 61 -9.91 -6.76 6.14
CA ALA A 61 -9.98 -7.81 7.13
C ALA A 61 -8.66 -7.92 7.91
N ASP A 62 -8.73 -8.49 9.10
CA ASP A 62 -7.54 -8.70 9.92
C ASP A 62 -6.61 -9.78 9.34
N TRP A 63 -5.50 -10.07 10.03
CA TRP A 63 -4.52 -11.08 9.62
C TRP A 63 -5.09 -12.51 9.60
N GLN A 64 -6.24 -12.74 10.24
CA GLN A 64 -6.98 -14.01 10.15
C GLN A 64 -7.90 -14.05 8.92
N GLY A 65 -8.11 -12.93 8.23
CA GLY A 65 -9.11 -12.76 7.19
C GLY A 65 -10.52 -12.58 7.73
N GLN A 66 -10.64 -12.12 8.98
CA GLN A 66 -11.88 -11.91 9.71
C GLN A 66 -12.04 -10.44 10.12
N ASN A 67 -13.07 -10.12 10.90
CA ASN A 67 -13.27 -8.80 11.51
C ASN A 67 -13.14 -7.63 10.51
N ALA A 68 -13.74 -7.79 9.34
CA ALA A 68 -13.67 -6.80 8.27
C ALA A 68 -14.17 -5.42 8.72
N ASP A 69 -13.36 -4.38 8.48
CA ASP A 69 -13.64 -2.99 8.82
C ASP A 69 -13.50 -2.06 7.61
N PRO A 70 -14.59 -1.79 6.87
CA PRO A 70 -14.56 -0.91 5.70
C PRO A 70 -14.05 0.52 5.97
N SER A 71 -14.14 0.98 7.23
CA SER A 71 -13.62 2.30 7.62
C SER A 71 -12.09 2.35 7.72
N ARG A 72 -11.42 1.19 7.62
CA ARG A 72 -9.96 1.02 7.59
C ARG A 72 -9.49 0.38 6.28
N ARG A 73 -10.31 0.48 5.23
CA ARG A 73 -9.97 -0.09 3.92
C ARG A 73 -8.68 0.46 3.38
N THR A 74 -7.83 -0.45 2.87
CA THR A 74 -6.58 -0.14 2.18
C THR A 74 -6.68 -0.62 0.73
N GLU A 75 -6.28 0.22 -0.21
CA GLU A 75 -6.10 -0.11 -1.63
C GLU A 75 -4.63 -0.01 -1.98
N VAL A 76 -4.13 -0.97 -2.78
CA VAL A 76 -2.75 -0.97 -3.29
C VAL A 76 -2.76 -1.10 -4.80
N ARG A 77 -2.02 -0.24 -5.48
CA ARG A 77 -1.74 -0.27 -6.91
C ARG A 77 -0.24 -0.33 -7.16
N ILE A 78 0.17 -0.99 -8.23
CA ILE A 78 1.58 -1.13 -8.58
C ILE A 78 1.81 -0.75 -10.03
N LEU A 79 2.82 0.08 -10.26
CA LEU A 79 3.36 0.41 -11.58
C LEU A 79 4.85 0.06 -11.61
N TRP A 80 5.43 -0.08 -12.80
CA TRP A 80 6.84 -0.33 -12.93
C TRP A 80 7.44 0.25 -14.21
N THR A 81 8.72 0.59 -14.13
CA THR A 81 9.66 0.72 -15.24
C THR A 81 10.79 -0.28 -15.06
N PRO A 82 11.67 -0.51 -16.02
CA PRO A 82 12.84 -1.37 -15.81
C PRO A 82 13.75 -0.90 -14.66
N ALA A 83 13.68 0.39 -14.29
CA ALA A 83 14.52 0.98 -13.25
C ALA A 83 13.82 1.07 -11.87
N THR A 84 12.48 1.11 -11.82
CA THR A 84 11.75 1.47 -10.60
C THR A 84 10.44 0.70 -10.45
N LEU A 85 10.19 0.20 -9.25
CA LEU A 85 8.87 -0.31 -8.82
C LEU A 85 8.15 0.79 -8.04
N TYR A 86 6.92 1.10 -8.42
CA TYR A 86 6.09 2.09 -7.76
C TYR A 86 4.92 1.43 -7.05
N LEU A 87 4.67 1.84 -5.81
CA LEU A 87 3.53 1.41 -5.01
C LEU A 87 2.70 2.63 -4.62
N ARG A 88 1.39 2.51 -4.70
CA ARG A 88 0.46 3.52 -4.22
C ARG A 88 -0.52 2.88 -3.25
N TYR A 89 -0.55 3.41 -2.03
CA TYR A 89 -1.51 3.09 -0.99
C TYR A 89 -2.57 4.18 -0.89
N VAL A 90 -3.83 3.79 -0.75
CA VAL A 90 -4.93 4.66 -0.33
C VAL A 90 -5.57 4.02 0.89
N CYS A 91 -5.39 4.63 2.05
CA CYS A 91 -5.71 4.06 3.35
C CYS A 91 -6.80 4.89 4.03
N ARG A 92 -7.97 4.30 4.25
CA ARG A 92 -8.95 4.87 5.19
C ARG A 92 -8.49 4.63 6.62
N TYR A 93 -8.84 5.52 7.53
CA TYR A 93 -8.45 5.39 8.93
C TYR A 93 -9.57 5.86 9.87
N ARG A 94 -9.57 5.33 11.10
CA ARG A 94 -10.41 5.80 12.20
C ARG A 94 -9.69 6.79 13.10
N GLY A 95 -8.41 6.59 13.30
CA GLY A 95 -7.51 7.46 14.07
C GLY A 95 -6.11 7.39 13.51
N LEU A 96 -5.25 8.34 13.87
CA LEU A 96 -3.85 8.38 13.44
C LEU A 96 -2.96 8.34 14.68
N PHE A 97 -2.06 7.37 14.69
CA PHE A 97 -1.13 7.13 15.78
C PHE A 97 0.28 6.98 15.19
N VAL A 98 1.01 8.08 15.12
CA VAL A 98 2.31 8.20 14.47
C VAL A 98 3.38 8.57 15.48
N PHE A 99 4.63 8.29 15.16
CA PHE A 99 5.77 8.84 15.89
C PHE A 99 5.93 10.32 15.57
N GLU A 100 6.50 11.07 16.50
CA GLU A 100 6.84 12.48 16.31
C GLU A 100 8.35 12.67 16.08
N ASP A 101 9.16 11.63 16.35
CA ASP A 101 10.62 11.62 16.24
C ASP A 101 11.09 10.69 15.13
N SER A 102 12.06 11.14 14.34
CA SER A 102 12.75 10.36 13.31
C SER A 102 14.15 10.90 13.09
N ASP A 103 14.95 10.21 12.26
CA ASP A 103 16.17 10.83 11.74
C ASP A 103 15.85 12.01 10.80
N PRO A 104 16.85 12.81 10.41
CA PRO A 104 16.64 13.97 9.52
C PRO A 104 16.02 13.64 8.15
N ASN A 105 16.12 12.38 7.71
CA ASN A 105 15.54 11.90 6.44
C ASN A 105 14.15 11.28 6.64
N GLY A 106 13.63 11.25 7.87
CA GLY A 106 12.35 10.68 8.23
C GLY A 106 12.37 9.16 8.42
N ARG A 107 13.56 8.52 8.44
CA ARG A 107 13.67 7.11 8.79
C ARG A 107 13.43 6.91 10.28
N ARG A 108 12.66 5.88 10.64
CA ARG A 108 12.30 5.59 12.02
C ARG A 108 12.35 4.08 12.28
N ASP A 109 13.25 3.66 13.16
CA ASP A 109 13.28 2.28 13.64
C ASP A 109 12.02 1.93 14.40
N HIS A 110 11.61 0.66 14.32
CA HIS A 110 10.39 0.18 14.95
C HIS A 110 9.15 0.97 14.51
N LEU A 111 9.08 1.35 13.21
CA LEU A 111 7.97 2.13 12.68
C LEU A 111 6.63 1.38 12.83
N TRP A 112 6.67 0.05 12.74
CA TRP A 112 5.54 -0.86 12.97
C TRP A 112 4.88 -0.77 14.36
N ASP A 113 5.51 -0.11 15.34
CA ASP A 113 4.89 0.15 16.64
C ASP A 113 3.82 1.25 16.58
N ARG A 114 3.62 1.87 15.42
CA ARG A 114 2.60 2.88 15.15
C ARG A 114 1.88 2.56 13.83
N ASP A 115 1.08 3.50 13.34
CA ASP A 115 0.33 3.34 12.10
C ASP A 115 1.26 3.29 10.89
N VAL A 116 1.19 2.21 10.12
CA VAL A 116 1.98 2.00 8.90
C VAL A 116 1.18 1.28 7.82
N ALA A 117 1.60 1.48 6.57
CA ALA A 117 1.33 0.58 5.46
C ALA A 117 2.65 -0.08 5.04
N GLU A 118 2.60 -1.38 4.78
CA GLU A 118 3.78 -2.19 4.56
C GLU A 118 3.67 -2.97 3.24
N ALA A 119 4.79 -3.08 2.53
CA ALA A 119 4.97 -3.97 1.40
C ALA A 119 6.09 -4.97 1.68
N PHE A 120 5.77 -6.24 1.68
CA PHE A 120 6.75 -7.32 1.71
C PHE A 120 6.89 -7.88 0.31
N LEU A 121 8.09 -7.79 -0.26
CA LEU A 121 8.40 -8.16 -1.65
C LEU A 121 9.45 -9.27 -1.68
N GLN A 122 9.13 -10.38 -2.32
CA GLN A 122 10.00 -11.54 -2.49
C GLN A 122 10.29 -11.76 -3.99
N PRO A 123 11.35 -11.14 -4.52
CA PRO A 123 11.72 -11.24 -5.93
C PRO A 123 12.14 -12.64 -6.36
N ASP A 124 12.71 -13.41 -5.44
CA ASP A 124 13.15 -14.80 -5.68
C ASP A 124 12.41 -15.77 -4.75
N PRO A 125 11.28 -16.36 -5.20
CA PRO A 125 10.54 -17.35 -4.42
C PRO A 125 11.29 -18.65 -4.13
N SER A 126 12.40 -18.93 -4.84
CA SER A 126 13.25 -20.08 -4.56
C SER A 126 14.02 -19.94 -3.24
N ARG A 127 14.08 -18.71 -2.71
CA ARG A 127 14.65 -18.36 -1.40
C ARG A 127 13.53 -18.04 -0.41
N PRO A 128 12.81 -19.02 0.14
CA PRO A 128 11.49 -18.84 0.76
C PRO A 128 11.47 -17.97 2.03
N ARG A 129 12.63 -17.63 2.58
CA ARG A 129 12.76 -16.76 3.77
C ARG A 129 13.42 -15.42 3.47
N TYR A 130 13.75 -15.12 2.22
CA TYR A 130 14.36 -13.87 1.82
C TYR A 130 13.34 -12.98 1.15
N TYR A 131 13.11 -11.81 1.69
CA TYR A 131 12.25 -10.79 1.10
C TYR A 131 12.67 -9.40 1.60
N LYS A 132 12.13 -8.38 0.98
CA LYS A 132 12.36 -6.98 1.33
C LYS A 132 11.08 -6.44 1.97
N GLU A 133 11.25 -5.63 3.00
CA GLU A 133 10.17 -4.96 3.72
C GLU A 133 10.30 -3.46 3.56
N PHE A 134 9.20 -2.81 3.24
CA PHE A 134 9.09 -1.36 3.08
C PHE A 134 7.90 -0.89 3.88
N GLU A 135 8.12 0.05 4.78
CA GLU A 135 7.06 0.65 5.58
C GLU A 135 6.98 2.16 5.37
N VAL A 136 5.78 2.69 5.42
CA VAL A 136 5.52 4.12 5.39
C VAL A 136 4.39 4.47 6.35
N SER A 137 4.58 5.54 7.12
CA SER A 137 3.61 6.08 8.08
C SER A 137 2.80 7.23 7.47
N PRO A 138 1.60 7.52 8.00
CA PRO A 138 0.77 8.65 7.54
C PRO A 138 1.44 10.03 7.57
N ASN A 139 2.48 10.22 8.36
CA ASN A 139 3.26 11.45 8.42
C ASN A 139 4.54 11.42 7.56
N GLY A 140 4.72 10.36 6.74
CA GLY A 140 5.85 10.23 5.81
C GLY A 140 7.14 9.66 6.43
N MET A 141 7.12 9.23 7.68
CA MET A 141 8.21 8.42 8.24
C MET A 141 8.25 7.07 7.55
N TRP A 142 9.42 6.45 7.50
CA TRP A 142 9.65 5.23 6.72
C TRP A 142 10.77 4.38 7.30
N ILE A 143 10.77 3.09 6.91
CA ILE A 143 11.88 2.16 7.08
C ILE A 143 11.90 1.17 5.91
N ASP A 144 13.09 0.68 5.56
CA ASP A 144 13.27 -0.43 4.64
C ASP A 144 14.25 -1.45 5.24
N LEU A 145 13.90 -2.73 5.12
CA LEU A 145 14.63 -3.82 5.75
C LEU A 145 14.90 -4.94 4.75
N ASP A 146 16.07 -5.56 4.91
CA ASP A 146 16.43 -6.80 4.25
C ASP A 146 16.15 -7.97 5.20
N ILE A 147 15.12 -8.75 4.89
CA ILE A 147 14.68 -9.87 5.70
C ILE A 147 15.31 -11.16 5.16
N PHE A 148 16.05 -11.83 6.01
CA PHE A 148 16.74 -13.09 5.70
C PHE A 148 16.74 -14.00 6.93
N PRO A 149 16.99 -15.31 6.76
CA PRO A 149 17.13 -16.21 7.90
C PRO A 149 18.31 -15.78 8.76
N ILE A 150 18.00 -15.28 9.93
CA ILE A 150 18.97 -14.83 10.94
C ILE A 150 18.84 -15.70 12.20
N ALA A 151 19.87 -15.71 13.01
CA ALA A 151 19.77 -16.30 14.34
C ALA A 151 18.73 -15.54 15.18
N PRO A 152 18.07 -16.19 16.16
CA PRO A 152 17.02 -15.54 16.97
C PRO A 152 17.47 -14.26 17.69
N THR A 153 18.78 -14.05 17.81
CA THR A 153 19.38 -12.88 18.48
C THR A 153 19.78 -11.76 17.51
N GLU A 154 19.59 -11.95 16.20
CA GLU A 154 19.93 -10.96 15.19
C GLU A 154 18.68 -10.20 14.75
N SER A 155 18.83 -8.93 14.42
CA SER A 155 17.79 -8.09 13.83
C SER A 155 17.90 -8.06 12.30
N PRO A 156 16.81 -7.81 11.58
CA PRO A 156 16.85 -7.48 10.16
C PRO A 156 17.84 -6.34 9.88
N LYS A 157 18.45 -6.35 8.71
CA LYS A 157 19.39 -5.30 8.30
C LYS A 157 18.68 -4.22 7.52
N ASP A 158 19.16 -2.99 7.67
CA ASP A 158 18.74 -1.87 6.81
C ASP A 158 19.06 -2.21 5.35
N LEU A 159 18.04 -2.16 4.50
CA LEU A 159 18.21 -2.42 3.07
C LEU A 159 18.94 -1.28 2.39
N LYS A 160 18.71 -0.03 2.83
CA LYS A 160 19.24 1.19 2.21
C LYS A 160 18.91 1.26 0.71
N SER A 161 17.64 0.97 0.39
CA SER A 161 17.16 0.82 -0.98
C SER A 161 17.25 2.10 -1.82
N GLY A 162 17.33 3.26 -1.18
CA GLY A 162 17.14 4.54 -1.86
C GLY A 162 15.68 4.85 -2.20
N MET A 163 14.73 4.17 -1.56
CA MET A 163 13.30 4.40 -1.71
C MET A 163 12.96 5.88 -1.53
N GLN A 164 12.21 6.43 -2.49
CA GLN A 164 11.60 7.74 -2.39
C GLN A 164 10.11 7.60 -2.06
N ARG A 165 9.52 8.63 -1.46
CA ARG A 165 8.13 8.61 -1.04
C ARG A 165 7.49 9.98 -1.13
N SER A 166 6.17 9.98 -1.29
CA SER A 166 5.29 11.12 -1.13
C SER A 166 4.09 10.67 -0.32
N VAL A 167 3.71 11.43 0.70
CA VAL A 167 2.55 11.13 1.54
C VAL A 167 1.65 12.35 1.61
N TRP A 168 0.35 12.12 1.58
CA TRP A 168 -0.67 13.15 1.75
C TRP A 168 -1.77 12.65 2.69
N LEU A 169 -2.14 13.52 3.64
CA LEU A 169 -3.21 13.29 4.59
C LEU A 169 -4.43 14.15 4.22
N ASP A 170 -5.54 13.49 3.93
CA ASP A 170 -6.87 14.08 3.78
C ASP A 170 -7.66 13.86 5.08
N ALA A 171 -7.52 14.81 6.00
CA ALA A 171 -8.16 14.72 7.31
C ALA A 171 -9.69 14.85 7.23
N GLU A 172 -10.22 15.54 6.21
CA GLU A 172 -11.65 15.72 6.00
C GLU A 172 -12.34 14.41 5.64
N HIS A 173 -11.71 13.61 4.78
CA HIS A 173 -12.28 12.34 4.31
C HIS A 173 -11.76 11.12 5.07
N HIS A 174 -10.91 11.31 6.08
CA HIS A 174 -10.26 10.23 6.83
C HIS A 174 -9.51 9.26 5.91
N ILE A 175 -8.70 9.82 5.02
CA ILE A 175 -7.85 9.07 4.08
C ILE A 175 -6.43 9.60 4.17
N TRP A 176 -5.45 8.69 4.14
CA TRP A 176 -4.10 9.07 3.81
C TRP A 176 -3.61 8.24 2.62
N THR A 177 -2.75 8.84 1.84
CA THR A 177 -2.21 8.25 0.63
C THR A 177 -0.70 8.27 0.70
N ALA A 178 -0.05 7.18 0.30
CA ALA A 178 1.38 7.11 0.11
C ALA A 178 1.72 6.62 -1.29
N GLU A 179 2.70 7.25 -1.90
CA GLU A 179 3.35 6.78 -3.11
C GLU A 179 4.82 6.49 -2.80
N LEU A 180 5.29 5.31 -3.17
CA LEU A 180 6.66 4.86 -2.99
C LEU A 180 7.28 4.60 -4.37
N ALA A 181 8.56 4.97 -4.54
CA ALA A 181 9.39 4.59 -5.69
C ALA A 181 10.61 3.83 -5.17
N VAL A 182 10.68 2.55 -5.46
CA VAL A 182 11.76 1.66 -5.04
C VAL A 182 12.63 1.36 -6.24
N PRO A 183 13.94 1.71 -6.23
CA PRO A 183 14.87 1.33 -7.28
C PRO A 183 14.88 -0.18 -7.50
N MET A 184 14.74 -0.63 -8.75
CA MET A 184 14.65 -2.05 -9.08
C MET A 184 15.91 -2.83 -8.69
N ASN A 185 17.07 -2.20 -8.78
CA ASN A 185 18.36 -2.79 -8.36
C ASN A 185 18.50 -2.97 -6.85
N ALA A 186 17.64 -2.34 -6.04
CA ALA A 186 17.56 -2.62 -4.60
C ALA A 186 16.73 -3.87 -4.30
N LEU A 187 15.91 -4.32 -5.25
CA LEU A 187 15.04 -5.47 -5.13
C LEU A 187 15.69 -6.74 -5.67
N THR A 188 16.36 -6.64 -6.81
CA THR A 188 17.01 -7.78 -7.49
C THR A 188 18.21 -7.31 -8.31
N ASP A 189 19.25 -8.17 -8.41
CA ASP A 189 20.40 -7.93 -9.27
C ASP A 189 20.05 -8.02 -10.76
N HIS A 190 19.05 -8.85 -11.10
CA HIS A 190 18.60 -9.07 -12.48
C HIS A 190 17.08 -9.05 -12.51
N PHE A 191 16.51 -7.99 -13.07
CA PHE A 191 15.08 -7.89 -13.24
C PHE A 191 14.62 -8.60 -14.52
N ASP A 192 13.70 -9.54 -14.36
CA ASP A 192 12.99 -10.22 -15.45
C ASP A 192 11.49 -9.99 -15.29
N ALA A 193 10.87 -9.30 -16.23
CA ALA A 193 9.42 -9.05 -16.22
C ALA A 193 8.57 -10.32 -16.45
N ALA A 194 9.16 -11.42 -16.91
CA ALA A 194 8.47 -12.71 -17.01
C ALA A 194 8.47 -13.49 -15.68
N ALA A 195 9.31 -13.10 -14.73
CA ALA A 195 9.37 -13.73 -13.42
C ALA A 195 8.11 -13.41 -12.59
N VAL A 196 7.65 -14.39 -11.84
CA VAL A 196 6.59 -14.20 -10.84
C VAL A 196 7.26 -13.98 -9.50
N TRP A 197 7.04 -12.82 -8.92
CA TRP A 197 7.44 -12.55 -7.55
C TRP A 197 6.34 -12.93 -6.57
N HIS A 198 6.68 -13.04 -5.29
CA HIS A 198 5.68 -13.09 -4.23
C HIS A 198 5.66 -11.76 -3.49
N ALA A 199 4.46 -11.38 -3.01
CA ALA A 199 4.29 -10.15 -2.24
C ALA A 199 3.12 -10.25 -1.27
N ASN A 200 3.16 -9.45 -0.22
CA ASN A 200 1.97 -9.18 0.59
C ASN A 200 1.96 -7.71 1.01
N PHE A 201 0.77 -7.21 1.32
CA PHE A 201 0.56 -5.83 1.74
C PHE A 201 -0.20 -5.84 3.05
N TYR A 202 0.24 -4.98 3.96
CA TYR A 202 -0.26 -4.96 5.32
C TYR A 202 -0.56 -3.54 5.77
N ARG A 203 -1.32 -3.46 6.83
CA ARG A 203 -1.69 -2.21 7.48
C ARG A 203 -1.78 -2.42 8.98
N VAL A 204 -1.10 -1.58 9.74
CA VAL A 204 -1.25 -1.49 11.21
C VAL A 204 -1.92 -0.17 11.54
N GLU A 205 -2.91 -0.18 12.43
CA GLU A 205 -3.57 1.01 12.94
C GLU A 205 -3.95 0.85 14.41
N GLY A 206 -3.63 1.83 15.22
CA GLY A 206 -4.07 1.91 16.60
C GLY A 206 -2.97 2.33 17.60
N PRO A 207 -3.38 2.92 18.76
CA PRO A 207 -2.44 3.51 19.71
C PRO A 207 -1.69 2.49 20.56
N ARG A 208 -2.26 1.31 20.76
CA ARG A 208 -1.78 0.22 21.61
C ARG A 208 -2.55 -1.05 21.31
N GLU A 209 -2.04 -2.18 21.80
CA GLU A 209 -2.71 -3.46 21.66
C GLU A 209 -4.09 -3.49 22.39
N PRO A 210 -5.09 -4.18 21.78
CA PRO A 210 -5.03 -4.79 20.46
C PRO A 210 -5.16 -3.76 19.35
N ARG A 211 -4.15 -3.67 18.46
CA ARG A 211 -4.20 -2.83 17.26
C ARG A 211 -4.91 -3.56 16.12
N PHE A 212 -5.29 -2.83 15.08
CA PHE A 212 -5.87 -3.43 13.89
C PHE A 212 -4.75 -3.81 12.91
N TYR A 213 -4.49 -5.10 12.79
CA TYR A 213 -3.53 -5.69 11.86
C TYR A 213 -4.29 -6.24 10.66
N SER A 214 -4.18 -5.62 9.50
CA SER A 214 -4.86 -6.11 8.29
C SER A 214 -3.88 -6.54 7.21
N ALA A 215 -4.31 -7.49 6.38
CA ALA A 215 -3.48 -8.12 5.36
C ALA A 215 -4.25 -8.30 4.05
N TRP A 216 -3.56 -8.10 2.91
CA TRP A 216 -4.11 -8.47 1.62
C TRP A 216 -4.28 -10.00 1.53
N GLN A 217 -3.24 -10.75 1.84
CA GLN A 217 -3.33 -12.21 1.99
C GLN A 217 -3.21 -12.54 3.49
N PRO A 218 -4.26 -13.10 4.10
CA PRO A 218 -4.26 -13.41 5.52
C PRO A 218 -3.16 -14.40 5.90
N THR A 219 -2.41 -14.09 6.95
CA THR A 219 -1.33 -14.95 7.46
C THR A 219 -1.83 -16.09 8.34
N LYS A 220 -3.01 -15.93 8.96
CA LYS A 220 -3.71 -16.95 9.79
C LYS A 220 -2.88 -17.49 10.96
N THR A 221 -1.93 -16.71 11.44
CA THR A 221 -1.18 -17.05 12.65
C THR A 221 -2.02 -16.86 13.89
N PRO A 222 -1.78 -17.61 15.00
CA PRO A 222 -2.54 -17.44 16.24
C PRO A 222 -2.51 -16.02 16.79
N GLU A 223 -1.32 -15.40 16.79
CA GLU A 223 -1.10 -13.99 17.14
C GLU A 223 -0.77 -13.18 15.89
N PRO A 224 -1.01 -11.85 15.85
CA PRO A 224 -0.67 -11.02 14.69
C PRO A 224 0.81 -11.17 14.30
N SER A 225 1.05 -11.65 13.09
CA SER A 225 2.38 -11.74 12.51
C SER A 225 2.31 -11.64 10.99
N PHE A 226 3.09 -10.76 10.41
CA PHE A 226 3.18 -10.56 8.97
C PHE A 226 4.32 -11.34 8.32
N HIS A 227 5.31 -11.78 9.10
CA HIS A 227 6.49 -12.51 8.64
C HIS A 227 6.18 -13.98 8.27
N VAL A 228 5.22 -14.18 7.38
CA VAL A 228 4.76 -15.49 6.88
C VAL A 228 4.82 -15.52 5.35
N PRO A 229 6.03 -15.72 4.74
CA PRO A 229 6.18 -15.71 3.29
C PRO A 229 5.31 -16.74 2.55
N GLN A 230 4.89 -17.81 3.22
CA GLN A 230 4.00 -18.84 2.68
C GLN A 230 2.59 -18.28 2.40
N ALA A 231 2.22 -17.19 3.04
CA ALA A 231 0.94 -16.50 2.81
C ALA A 231 1.02 -15.43 1.72
N PHE A 232 2.19 -15.16 1.13
CA PHE A 232 2.32 -14.15 0.11
C PHE A 232 1.54 -14.53 -1.16
N GLY A 233 0.90 -13.54 -1.75
CA GLY A 233 0.29 -13.65 -3.07
C GLY A 233 1.31 -13.50 -4.19
N LYS A 234 0.85 -13.62 -5.44
CA LYS A 234 1.70 -13.47 -6.62
C LYS A 234 1.73 -12.01 -7.08
N LEU A 235 2.90 -11.50 -7.37
CA LEU A 235 3.12 -10.23 -8.06
C LEU A 235 3.63 -10.53 -9.47
N MET A 236 2.86 -10.14 -10.47
CA MET A 236 3.18 -10.32 -11.89
C MET A 236 3.45 -8.96 -12.53
N PHE A 237 4.31 -8.94 -13.52
CA PHE A 237 4.63 -7.75 -14.30
C PHE A 237 3.95 -7.85 -15.66
N SER A 238 3.16 -6.83 -16.02
CA SER A 238 2.42 -6.81 -17.29
C SER A 238 2.72 -5.53 -18.07
N ASP A 239 2.67 -5.63 -19.39
CA ASP A 239 2.64 -4.45 -20.25
C ASP A 239 1.26 -3.79 -20.21
N ALA A 240 1.20 -2.47 -20.41
CA ALA A 240 -0.02 -1.67 -20.34
C ALA A 240 -1.13 -2.08 -21.36
N ASN A 241 -0.83 -2.96 -22.31
CA ASN A 241 -1.72 -3.33 -23.44
C ASN A 241 -2.19 -4.79 -23.40
N THR A 242 -2.02 -5.51 -22.31
CA THR A 242 -2.49 -6.91 -22.18
C THR A 242 -3.87 -6.96 -21.51
N LYS A 243 -4.88 -6.37 -22.16
CA LYS A 243 -6.31 -6.65 -21.95
C LYS A 243 -6.93 -7.14 -23.24
#